data_a25beb8bed830e8967f278f087b247f6
#
_entry.id   a25beb8bed830e8967f278f087b247f6
#
_cell.length_a   1.000
_cell.length_b   1.000
_cell.length_c   1.000
_cell.angle_alpha   90.00
_cell.angle_beta   90.00
_cell.angle_gamma   90.00
#
_symmetry.space_group_name_H-M   'P 1'
#
loop_
_entity.id
_entity.type
_entity.pdbx_description
1 polymer ?
#
loop_
_entity_poly.entity_id
_entity_poly.type
_entity_poly.pdbx_seq_one_letter_code
_entity_poly.pdbx_strand_id
1 'polypeptide(L)'
;YESIRKANAGAVWVMQGWMFGYQRHIWDYKTLGALVSKVPDDKILLLDLAVDYNKHFWHSEVNWEYYKGFYNKQWVYSVIPNMGGKVGMTGILDFYANGHLEALSSPNKGNLIAHGLAPEGIENNEVLYELVTDAGWSNHKIEIREWLKDYSENRYGKTSADIMSAWDYLLKSVYGTFTDHPRFNWQLRPGMVKNGSINICEDYFKGLECFVNAADDLGNNPMYQIDMAEMTAQYLGGKVEILTKMIDQEYLLGDTLQAVLLQSRFETLMLGMDALLSKHPTLRLNRWLDFASKAAETAQQKKQYEMNARRIVSVWGPPVDDYAARIWSGLIGSYYLERWKHYYASRTKGIDFNMAAWERNWVENSKKTDYEWGTIDLIDFSKRMMALSKDISEKDLKLNRPDMIGTWNIGDKEWKEVKLNISARMLKQMNGFSLETIKGNGTIKISGFKLEADGKLVTSSHDTQTLQCGKKVTYRFSLPTNLQANNGCIMTCL
;
A
#
# COMPACT_ATOMS: atom_id res chain seq x y z
N TYR A 1 18.46 23.37 -22.08
CA TYR A 1 17.55 24.47 -22.38
C TYR A 1 17.87 25.11 -23.74
N GLU A 2 19.12 25.42 -24.06
CA GLU A 2 19.49 26.05 -25.33
C GLU A 2 19.00 25.29 -26.57
N SER A 3 19.01 23.97 -26.58
CA SER A 3 18.49 23.16 -27.67
C SER A 3 16.95 23.31 -27.84
N ILE A 4 16.23 23.40 -26.73
CA ILE A 4 14.79 23.66 -26.73
C ILE A 4 14.51 25.04 -27.30
N ARG A 5 15.25 26.06 -26.84
CA ARG A 5 15.10 27.46 -27.30
C ARG A 5 15.40 27.61 -28.79
N LYS A 6 16.38 26.88 -29.32
CA LYS A 6 16.67 26.90 -30.77
C LYS A 6 15.50 26.37 -31.61
N ALA A 7 14.78 25.38 -31.11
CA ALA A 7 13.61 24.83 -31.78
C ALA A 7 12.38 25.73 -31.63
N ASN A 8 12.18 26.31 -30.45
CA ASN A 8 11.10 27.22 -30.16
C ASN A 8 11.51 28.23 -29.08
N ALA A 9 11.67 29.51 -29.47
CA ALA A 9 12.09 30.58 -28.59
C ALA A 9 11.08 30.86 -27.45
N GLY A 10 9.80 30.53 -27.64
CA GLY A 10 8.74 30.66 -26.65
C GLY A 10 8.63 29.49 -25.66
N ALA A 11 9.37 28.40 -25.88
CA ALA A 11 9.23 27.20 -25.07
C ALA A 11 9.61 27.41 -23.61
N VAL A 12 8.82 26.83 -22.70
CA VAL A 12 9.09 26.76 -21.27
C VAL A 12 9.55 25.32 -20.94
N TRP A 13 10.65 25.20 -20.21
CA TRP A 13 11.12 23.91 -19.71
C TRP A 13 10.37 23.52 -18.45
N VAL A 14 9.53 22.50 -18.52
CA VAL A 14 8.84 21.96 -17.35
C VAL A 14 9.67 20.82 -16.74
N MET A 15 9.95 20.91 -15.44
CA MET A 15 10.76 19.91 -14.73
C MET A 15 10.03 19.37 -13.51
N GLN A 16 9.98 18.04 -13.41
CA GLN A 16 9.44 17.37 -12.22
C GLN A 16 10.39 17.51 -11.03
N GLY A 17 9.86 17.84 -9.86
CA GLY A 17 10.63 18.15 -8.66
C GLY A 17 10.55 17.11 -7.52
N TRP A 18 9.80 15.98 -7.67
CA TRP A 18 9.70 14.97 -6.61
C TRP A 18 11.06 14.44 -6.15
N MET A 19 12.00 14.28 -7.07
CA MET A 19 13.34 13.80 -6.78
C MET A 19 14.16 14.75 -5.88
N PHE A 20 13.82 16.03 -5.84
CA PHE A 20 14.54 17.01 -5.04
C PHE A 20 14.42 16.75 -3.53
N GLY A 21 13.28 16.22 -3.08
CA GLY A 21 13.10 15.76 -1.71
C GLY A 21 13.63 14.34 -1.48
N TYR A 22 13.27 13.41 -2.37
CA TYR A 22 13.64 11.99 -2.26
C TYR A 22 15.15 11.75 -2.35
N GLN A 23 15.86 12.48 -3.21
CA GLN A 23 17.30 12.33 -3.46
C GLN A 23 18.06 13.60 -3.05
N ARG A 24 17.74 14.17 -1.87
CA ARG A 24 18.34 15.41 -1.38
C ARG A 24 19.87 15.38 -1.33
N HIS A 25 20.48 14.22 -1.14
CA HIS A 25 21.92 14.01 -1.17
C HIS A 25 22.56 14.24 -2.55
N ILE A 26 21.78 14.16 -3.64
CA ILE A 26 22.19 14.47 -5.01
C ILE A 26 21.75 15.90 -5.35
N TRP A 27 20.48 16.21 -5.04
CA TRP A 27 19.85 17.49 -5.32
C TRP A 27 19.99 18.43 -4.11
N ASP A 28 21.23 18.76 -3.74
CA ASP A 28 21.45 19.76 -2.71
C ASP A 28 21.17 21.18 -3.24
N TYR A 29 21.17 22.16 -2.32
CA TYR A 29 20.88 23.54 -2.66
C TYR A 29 21.79 24.08 -3.79
N LYS A 30 23.07 23.77 -3.76
CA LYS A 30 24.04 24.24 -4.78
C LYS A 30 23.84 23.60 -6.13
N THR A 31 23.58 22.30 -6.15
CA THR A 31 23.42 21.50 -7.37
C THR A 31 22.20 21.92 -8.16
N LEU A 32 21.03 22.05 -7.53
CA LEU A 32 19.84 22.54 -8.21
C LEU A 32 20.00 24.01 -8.65
N GLY A 33 20.56 24.86 -7.78
CA GLY A 33 20.84 26.26 -8.13
C GLY A 33 21.75 26.38 -9.37
N ALA A 34 22.81 25.57 -9.44
CA ALA A 34 23.70 25.55 -10.61
C ALA A 34 22.97 25.12 -11.89
N LEU A 35 22.13 24.07 -11.80
CA LEU A 35 21.35 23.56 -12.93
C LEU A 35 20.43 24.64 -13.52
N VAL A 36 19.68 25.35 -12.67
CA VAL A 36 18.66 26.31 -13.12
C VAL A 36 19.21 27.72 -13.38
N SER A 37 20.43 28.02 -12.95
CA SER A 37 21.04 29.38 -12.99
C SER A 37 21.12 30.00 -14.39
N LYS A 38 21.25 29.18 -15.44
CA LYS A 38 21.37 29.63 -16.82
C LYS A 38 20.04 29.69 -17.58
N VAL A 39 18.95 29.34 -16.94
CA VAL A 39 17.60 29.38 -17.53
C VAL A 39 16.90 30.66 -17.05
N PRO A 40 16.35 31.48 -17.93
CA PRO A 40 15.56 32.66 -17.51
C PRO A 40 14.39 32.25 -16.61
N ASP A 41 14.00 33.09 -15.66
CA ASP A 41 13.03 32.75 -14.61
C ASP A 41 11.64 32.41 -15.18
N ASP A 42 11.25 33.04 -16.29
CA ASP A 42 9.99 32.79 -17.02
C ASP A 42 10.07 31.63 -18.01
N LYS A 43 11.22 30.96 -18.15
CA LYS A 43 11.46 29.89 -19.13
C LYS A 43 11.64 28.52 -18.49
N ILE A 44 11.42 28.43 -17.21
CA ILE A 44 11.39 27.15 -16.47
C ILE A 44 10.20 27.13 -15.51
N LEU A 45 9.55 25.98 -15.43
CA LEU A 45 8.50 25.70 -14.48
C LEU A 45 8.88 24.46 -13.68
N LEU A 46 9.08 24.60 -12.38
CA LEU A 46 9.38 23.51 -11.46
C LEU A 46 8.09 22.99 -10.83
N LEU A 47 7.77 21.73 -11.07
CA LEU A 47 6.61 21.08 -10.46
C LEU A 47 7.07 20.44 -9.14
N ASP A 48 6.72 21.04 -8.01
CA ASP A 48 6.97 20.43 -6.68
C ASP A 48 5.90 19.37 -6.42
N LEU A 49 6.03 18.21 -7.08
CA LEU A 49 4.98 17.21 -7.23
C LEU A 49 4.61 16.46 -5.94
N ALA A 50 5.49 16.40 -4.96
CA ALA A 50 5.38 15.48 -3.85
C ALA A 50 5.55 16.16 -2.49
N VAL A 51 4.88 17.31 -2.30
CA VAL A 51 4.91 18.04 -1.01
C VAL A 51 4.36 17.19 0.13
N ASP A 52 3.32 16.40 -0.13
CA ASP A 52 2.74 15.43 0.78
C ASP A 52 3.75 14.36 1.22
N TYR A 53 4.53 13.81 0.28
CA TYR A 53 5.60 12.85 0.59
C TYR A 53 6.75 13.48 1.38
N ASN A 54 7.17 14.68 1.04
CA ASN A 54 8.19 15.39 1.80
C ASN A 54 7.79 15.53 3.27
N LYS A 55 6.54 15.96 3.51
CA LYS A 55 6.05 16.27 4.85
C LYS A 55 5.73 15.02 5.67
N HIS A 56 5.08 14.04 5.07
CA HIS A 56 4.47 12.93 5.81
C HIS A 56 5.21 11.60 5.71
N PHE A 57 6.07 11.40 4.70
CA PHE A 57 6.75 10.13 4.51
C PHE A 57 8.28 10.22 4.53
N TRP A 58 8.85 11.14 3.75
CA TRP A 58 10.32 11.32 3.76
C TRP A 58 10.80 12.11 4.96
N HIS A 59 9.89 12.78 5.68
CA HIS A 59 10.18 13.60 6.86
C HIS A 59 11.32 14.58 6.61
N SER A 60 11.31 15.19 5.43
CA SER A 60 12.29 16.17 5.01
C SER A 60 11.67 17.57 5.00
N GLU A 61 12.51 18.59 5.15
CA GLU A 61 12.07 19.94 4.90
C GLU A 61 11.43 20.03 3.52
N VAL A 62 10.29 20.72 3.40
CA VAL A 62 9.59 20.86 2.12
C VAL A 62 10.48 21.57 1.10
N ASN A 63 10.42 21.17 -0.16
CA ASN A 63 11.37 21.64 -1.17
C ASN A 63 11.38 23.15 -1.33
N TRP A 64 10.21 23.80 -1.34
CA TRP A 64 10.12 25.24 -1.54
C TRP A 64 10.74 26.04 -0.38
N GLU A 65 10.75 25.55 0.85
CA GLU A 65 11.50 26.16 1.97
C GLU A 65 13.01 25.91 1.80
N TYR A 66 13.42 24.68 1.58
CA TYR A 66 14.82 24.29 1.43
C TYR A 66 15.52 25.04 0.29
N TYR A 67 14.85 25.18 -0.86
CA TYR A 67 15.39 25.90 -2.02
C TYR A 67 15.01 27.39 -2.05
N LYS A 68 14.46 27.94 -0.95
CA LYS A 68 14.11 29.36 -0.80
C LYS A 68 13.33 29.89 -2.00
N GLY A 69 12.17 29.28 -2.26
CA GLY A 69 11.32 29.64 -3.39
C GLY A 69 11.93 29.29 -4.75
N PHE A 70 12.71 28.19 -4.80
CA PHE A 70 13.29 27.67 -6.04
C PHE A 70 14.10 28.70 -6.83
N TYR A 71 14.92 29.49 -6.13
CA TYR A 71 15.80 30.52 -6.75
C TYR A 71 15.02 31.53 -7.60
N ASN A 72 13.79 31.85 -7.20
CA ASN A 72 12.85 32.74 -7.91
C ASN A 72 12.37 32.20 -9.28
N LYS A 73 12.60 30.91 -9.60
CA LYS A 73 12.00 30.26 -10.76
C LYS A 73 10.49 30.09 -10.53
N GLN A 74 9.73 30.03 -11.63
CA GLN A 74 8.31 29.68 -11.54
C GLN A 74 8.17 28.26 -10.99
N TRP A 75 7.25 28.06 -10.06
CA TRP A 75 6.98 26.74 -9.52
C TRP A 75 5.51 26.52 -9.17
N VAL A 76 5.13 25.25 -9.07
CA VAL A 76 3.77 24.79 -8.74
C VAL A 76 3.82 24.02 -7.45
N TYR A 77 3.02 24.41 -6.46
CA TYR A 77 2.73 23.58 -5.30
C TYR A 77 1.88 22.38 -5.76
N SER A 78 2.33 21.15 -5.56
CA SER A 78 1.61 19.98 -6.03
C SER A 78 1.78 18.79 -5.11
N VAL A 79 0.78 17.91 -5.13
CA VAL A 79 0.69 16.70 -4.31
C VAL A 79 0.49 15.47 -5.17
N ILE A 80 0.92 14.31 -4.66
CA ILE A 80 0.80 13.01 -5.33
C ILE A 80 0.17 11.97 -4.38
N PRO A 81 -1.14 12.03 -4.14
CA PRO A 81 -1.80 11.25 -3.09
C PRO A 81 -1.81 9.74 -3.33
N ASN A 82 -1.57 9.28 -4.54
CA ASN A 82 -1.65 7.88 -4.93
C ASN A 82 -0.47 7.40 -5.77
N MET A 83 0.73 7.57 -5.29
CA MET A 83 1.94 7.08 -5.97
C MET A 83 1.79 5.60 -6.39
N GLY A 84 2.10 5.30 -7.65
CA GLY A 84 1.81 4.02 -8.30
C GLY A 84 0.36 3.89 -8.80
N GLY A 85 -0.46 4.93 -8.65
CA GLY A 85 -1.87 4.94 -9.05
C GLY A 85 -2.72 3.96 -8.27
N LYS A 86 -2.37 3.62 -7.03
CA LYS A 86 -3.13 2.70 -6.19
C LYS A 86 -4.46 3.29 -5.76
N VAL A 87 -5.46 2.45 -5.63
CA VAL A 87 -6.86 2.84 -5.46
C VAL A 87 -7.37 2.69 -4.01
N GLY A 88 -6.50 2.75 -3.02
CA GLY A 88 -6.94 2.76 -1.63
C GLY A 88 -7.47 4.13 -1.20
N MET A 89 -8.59 4.16 -0.48
CA MET A 89 -9.08 5.36 0.19
C MET A 89 -8.13 5.70 1.33
N THR A 90 -7.43 6.82 1.22
CA THR A 90 -6.45 7.29 2.20
C THR A 90 -6.09 8.75 1.94
N GLY A 91 -5.50 9.40 2.93
CA GLY A 91 -4.98 10.75 2.82
C GLY A 91 -5.35 11.62 4.02
N ILE A 92 -4.52 12.61 4.34
CA ILE A 92 -4.81 13.57 5.41
C ILE A 92 -5.61 14.72 4.80
N LEU A 93 -6.95 14.66 4.81
CA LEU A 93 -7.77 15.66 4.12
C LEU A 93 -7.47 17.09 4.56
N ASP A 94 -7.24 17.34 5.85
CA ASP A 94 -6.89 18.69 6.31
C ASP A 94 -5.61 19.22 5.66
N PHE A 95 -4.60 18.36 5.49
CA PHE A 95 -3.38 18.74 4.77
C PHE A 95 -3.66 19.02 3.29
N TYR A 96 -4.45 18.20 2.63
CA TYR A 96 -4.78 18.40 1.21
C TYR A 96 -5.63 19.65 0.98
N ALA A 97 -6.48 20.01 1.93
CA ALA A 97 -7.26 21.25 1.89
C ALA A 97 -6.43 22.50 2.16
N ASN A 98 -5.50 22.45 3.12
CA ASN A 98 -4.95 23.64 3.75
C ASN A 98 -3.43 23.75 3.64
N GLY A 99 -2.71 22.68 3.26
CA GLY A 99 -1.24 22.66 3.23
C GLY A 99 -0.61 23.68 2.27
N HIS A 100 -1.27 24.05 1.17
CA HIS A 100 -0.80 25.08 0.23
C HIS A 100 -0.77 26.48 0.86
N LEU A 101 -1.59 26.75 1.88
CA LEU A 101 -1.62 28.04 2.57
C LEU A 101 -0.32 28.33 3.31
N GLU A 102 0.39 27.29 3.77
CA GLU A 102 1.73 27.43 4.36
C GLU A 102 2.69 28.03 3.32
N ALA A 103 2.68 27.50 2.10
CA ALA A 103 3.51 28.02 1.00
C ALA A 103 3.12 29.44 0.58
N LEU A 104 1.81 29.72 0.48
CA LEU A 104 1.31 31.06 0.10
C LEU A 104 1.70 32.15 1.11
N SER A 105 1.73 31.82 2.40
CA SER A 105 2.06 32.76 3.48
C SER A 105 3.55 32.84 3.79
N SER A 106 4.36 31.92 3.27
CA SER A 106 5.79 31.88 3.56
C SER A 106 6.56 33.06 2.93
N PRO A 107 7.55 33.66 3.65
CA PRO A 107 8.49 34.57 3.05
C PRO A 107 9.36 33.91 1.96
N ASN A 108 9.48 32.57 1.98
CA ASN A 108 10.22 31.78 1.01
C ASN A 108 9.36 31.28 -0.16
N LYS A 109 8.13 31.78 -0.33
CA LYS A 109 7.27 31.32 -1.45
C LYS A 109 7.85 31.57 -2.84
N GLY A 110 8.78 32.54 -2.97
CA GLY A 110 9.39 32.89 -4.25
C GLY A 110 8.35 33.20 -5.32
N ASN A 111 8.52 32.61 -6.50
CA ASN A 111 7.60 32.75 -7.62
C ASN A 111 6.64 31.56 -7.75
N LEU A 112 5.85 31.31 -6.68
CA LEU A 112 4.75 30.34 -6.69
C LEU A 112 3.63 30.85 -7.60
N ILE A 113 3.31 30.13 -8.68
CA ILE A 113 2.35 30.59 -9.69
C ILE A 113 1.09 29.74 -9.79
N ALA A 114 1.09 28.51 -9.25
CA ALA A 114 -0.06 27.62 -9.37
C ALA A 114 -0.11 26.56 -8.26
N HIS A 115 -1.30 26.00 -8.10
CA HIS A 115 -1.57 24.79 -7.34
C HIS A 115 -1.78 23.62 -8.31
N GLY A 116 -1.34 22.41 -7.94
CA GLY A 116 -1.38 21.25 -8.81
C GLY A 116 -1.70 19.95 -8.08
N LEU A 117 -2.18 19.00 -8.86
CA LEU A 117 -2.42 17.62 -8.45
C LEU A 117 -1.78 16.72 -9.50
N ALA A 118 -0.96 15.76 -9.06
CA ALA A 118 -0.27 14.80 -9.92
C ALA A 118 -0.72 13.36 -9.62
N PRO A 119 -1.96 12.98 -9.95
CA PRO A 119 -2.44 11.63 -9.69
C PRO A 119 -1.79 10.66 -10.69
N GLU A 120 -1.33 9.50 -10.20
CA GLU A 120 -0.89 8.40 -11.06
C GLU A 120 -2.03 7.44 -11.43
N GLY A 121 -3.25 7.71 -11.00
CA GLY A 121 -4.53 7.09 -11.30
C GLY A 121 -5.65 7.91 -10.65
N ILE A 122 -6.82 7.94 -11.28
CA ILE A 122 -7.95 8.79 -10.87
C ILE A 122 -9.25 7.99 -10.77
N GLU A 123 -9.16 6.68 -10.64
CA GLU A 123 -10.33 5.81 -10.70
C GLU A 123 -11.11 5.73 -9.39
N ASN A 124 -10.59 6.32 -8.30
CA ASN A 124 -11.16 6.23 -6.94
C ASN A 124 -10.79 7.43 -6.10
N ASN A 125 -11.24 7.43 -4.81
CA ASN A 125 -10.91 8.45 -3.80
C ASN A 125 -11.34 9.86 -4.21
N GLU A 126 -12.52 9.97 -4.77
CA GLU A 126 -13.09 11.18 -5.38
C GLU A 126 -13.13 12.34 -4.40
N VAL A 127 -13.44 12.09 -3.13
CA VAL A 127 -13.48 13.11 -2.08
C VAL A 127 -12.14 13.84 -1.94
N LEU A 128 -11.02 13.12 -2.05
CA LEU A 128 -9.71 13.73 -1.96
C LEU A 128 -9.38 14.55 -3.19
N TYR A 129 -9.68 14.05 -4.38
CA TYR A 129 -9.40 14.77 -5.63
C TYR A 129 -10.26 16.03 -5.77
N GLU A 130 -11.55 15.96 -5.41
CA GLU A 130 -12.43 17.11 -5.39
C GLU A 130 -11.92 18.17 -4.39
N LEU A 131 -11.57 17.75 -3.17
CA LEU A 131 -11.01 18.63 -2.16
C LEU A 131 -9.73 19.34 -2.61
N VAL A 132 -8.78 18.62 -3.23
CA VAL A 132 -7.52 19.20 -3.72
C VAL A 132 -7.79 20.20 -4.83
N THR A 133 -8.75 19.93 -5.71
CA THR A 133 -9.10 20.87 -6.79
C THR A 133 -9.78 22.12 -6.25
N ASP A 134 -10.68 22.00 -5.27
CA ASP A 134 -11.30 23.13 -4.59
C ASP A 134 -10.29 23.98 -3.83
N ALA A 135 -9.34 23.33 -3.14
CA ALA A 135 -8.25 23.97 -2.42
C ALA A 135 -7.41 24.87 -3.35
N GLY A 136 -7.20 24.47 -4.59
CA GLY A 136 -6.47 25.25 -5.58
C GLY A 136 -7.10 26.61 -5.92
N TRP A 137 -8.38 26.80 -5.64
CA TRP A 137 -9.14 28.05 -5.84
C TRP A 137 -9.32 28.85 -4.55
N SER A 138 -8.85 28.32 -3.40
CA SER A 138 -9.00 28.95 -2.09
C SER A 138 -7.70 29.58 -1.59
N ASN A 139 -7.77 30.81 -1.10
CA ASN A 139 -6.69 31.47 -0.37
C ASN A 139 -6.97 31.60 1.14
N HIS A 140 -7.97 30.91 1.63
CA HIS A 140 -8.39 30.87 3.04
C HIS A 140 -8.58 29.43 3.49
N LYS A 141 -8.59 29.23 4.80
CA LYS A 141 -8.75 27.91 5.41
C LYS A 141 -10.10 27.29 5.03
N ILE A 142 -10.05 26.04 4.55
CA ILE A 142 -11.23 25.21 4.34
C ILE A 142 -11.51 24.44 5.63
N GLU A 143 -12.71 24.61 6.17
CA GLU A 143 -13.18 23.84 7.32
C GLU A 143 -13.70 22.48 6.83
N ILE A 144 -12.93 21.44 7.06
CA ILE A 144 -13.12 20.11 6.44
C ILE A 144 -14.52 19.54 6.70
N ARG A 145 -15.05 19.70 7.91
CA ARG A 145 -16.35 19.10 8.25
C ARG A 145 -17.50 19.79 7.52
N GLU A 146 -17.42 21.08 7.33
CA GLU A 146 -18.41 21.84 6.54
C GLU A 146 -18.28 21.49 5.05
N TRP A 147 -17.05 21.43 4.53
CA TRP A 147 -16.81 21.03 3.16
C TRP A 147 -17.34 19.61 2.88
N LEU A 148 -17.12 18.64 3.78
CA LEU A 148 -17.65 17.27 3.65
C LEU A 148 -19.18 17.21 3.70
N LYS A 149 -19.81 18.13 4.41
CA LYS A 149 -21.27 18.26 4.38
C LYS A 149 -21.74 18.68 2.98
N ASP A 150 -21.15 19.74 2.43
CA ASP A 150 -21.48 20.24 1.09
C ASP A 150 -21.16 19.20 0.02
N TYR A 151 -20.03 18.51 0.12
CA TYR A 151 -19.66 17.38 -0.73
C TYR A 151 -20.74 16.28 -0.72
N SER A 152 -21.21 15.90 0.48
CA SER A 152 -22.23 14.86 0.61
C SER A 152 -23.58 15.30 0.03
N GLU A 153 -23.97 16.57 0.23
CA GLU A 153 -25.19 17.13 -0.34
C GLU A 153 -25.14 17.17 -1.87
N ASN A 154 -24.01 17.56 -2.43
CA ASN A 154 -23.81 17.59 -3.88
C ASN A 154 -23.75 16.18 -4.50
N ARG A 155 -23.05 15.25 -3.86
CA ARG A 155 -22.85 13.89 -4.39
C ARG A 155 -24.06 12.98 -4.21
N TYR A 156 -24.73 13.07 -3.05
CA TYR A 156 -25.85 12.17 -2.71
C TYR A 156 -27.22 12.84 -2.78
N GLY A 157 -27.25 14.16 -3.06
CA GLY A 157 -28.48 14.95 -3.11
C GLY A 157 -28.97 15.42 -1.75
N LYS A 158 -28.46 14.86 -0.66
CA LYS A 158 -28.69 15.28 0.73
C LYS A 158 -27.62 14.69 1.63
N THR A 159 -27.52 15.23 2.84
CA THR A 159 -26.72 14.62 3.92
C THR A 159 -27.62 14.18 5.07
N SER A 160 -27.08 13.41 6.01
CA SER A 160 -27.75 12.94 7.22
C SER A 160 -26.80 12.93 8.40
N ALA A 161 -27.32 12.73 9.60
CA ALA A 161 -26.49 12.57 10.80
C ALA A 161 -25.57 11.36 10.68
N ASP A 162 -26.02 10.27 10.06
CA ASP A 162 -25.22 9.06 9.83
C ASP A 162 -24.08 9.30 8.86
N ILE A 163 -24.30 10.03 7.75
CA ILE A 163 -23.24 10.40 6.81
C ILE A 163 -22.19 11.29 7.50
N MET A 164 -22.61 12.27 8.28
CA MET A 164 -21.68 13.14 9.00
C MET A 164 -20.90 12.36 10.07
N SER A 165 -21.54 11.41 10.76
CA SER A 165 -20.85 10.51 11.69
C SER A 165 -19.86 9.59 10.96
N ALA A 166 -20.21 9.10 9.77
CA ALA A 166 -19.29 8.32 8.94
C ALA A 166 -18.03 9.13 8.62
N TRP A 167 -18.16 10.38 8.18
CA TRP A 167 -17.02 11.26 7.93
C TRP A 167 -16.18 11.51 9.18
N ASP A 168 -16.82 11.76 10.35
CA ASP A 168 -16.09 11.96 11.60
C ASP A 168 -15.21 10.74 11.98
N TYR A 169 -15.66 9.52 11.69
CA TYR A 169 -14.87 8.30 11.86
C TYR A 169 -13.80 8.12 10.77
N LEU A 170 -14.10 8.42 9.52
CA LEU A 170 -13.15 8.32 8.42
C LEU A 170 -11.99 9.32 8.56
N LEU A 171 -12.26 10.52 9.09
CA LEU A 171 -11.23 11.51 9.43
C LEU A 171 -10.28 11.05 10.54
N LYS A 172 -10.71 10.14 11.41
CA LYS A 172 -9.86 9.52 12.46
C LYS A 172 -9.10 8.29 11.97
N SER A 173 -9.44 7.80 10.79
CA SER A 173 -8.84 6.59 10.20
C SER A 173 -8.15 6.89 8.87
N VAL A 174 -8.71 6.44 7.77
CA VAL A 174 -8.10 6.53 6.43
C VAL A 174 -7.87 7.98 5.97
N TYR A 175 -8.75 8.91 6.32
CA TYR A 175 -8.63 10.31 5.92
C TYR A 175 -7.92 11.21 6.96
N GLY A 176 -7.38 10.62 8.02
CA GLY A 176 -6.47 11.25 8.97
C GLY A 176 -5.05 10.68 8.92
N THR A 177 -4.76 9.76 7.98
CA THR A 177 -3.49 9.05 7.89
C THR A 177 -2.90 9.17 6.49
N PHE A 178 -1.59 9.43 6.43
CA PHE A 178 -0.84 9.31 5.17
C PHE A 178 -0.34 7.88 5.00
N THR A 179 -0.58 7.30 3.84
CA THR A 179 -0.11 5.94 3.50
C THR A 179 0.77 5.99 2.27
N ASP A 180 2.04 5.62 2.44
CA ASP A 180 2.95 5.44 1.32
C ASP A 180 2.50 4.28 0.44
N HIS A 181 2.33 4.52 -0.84
CA HIS A 181 1.90 3.50 -1.78
C HIS A 181 0.66 2.74 -1.26
N PRO A 182 -0.53 3.39 -1.14
CA PRO A 182 -1.68 2.85 -0.42
C PRO A 182 -2.15 1.51 -1.00
N ARG A 183 -1.85 0.42 -0.29
CA ARG A 183 -2.20 -0.96 -0.63
C ARG A 183 -2.18 -1.84 0.61
N PHE A 184 -2.84 -2.97 0.52
CA PHE A 184 -2.76 -4.04 1.51
C PHE A 184 -1.57 -4.98 1.21
N ASN A 185 -1.07 -5.69 2.23
CA ASN A 185 -0.02 -6.69 2.04
C ASN A 185 -0.49 -7.89 1.21
N TRP A 186 -1.79 -8.24 1.24
CA TRP A 186 -2.32 -9.30 0.39
C TRP A 186 -2.25 -8.98 -1.12
N GLN A 187 -2.08 -7.72 -1.50
CA GLN A 187 -1.83 -7.33 -2.90
C GLN A 187 -0.36 -7.54 -3.32
N LEU A 188 0.54 -7.76 -2.35
CA LEU A 188 1.93 -8.10 -2.60
C LEU A 188 2.09 -9.61 -2.81
N ARG A 189 3.27 -10.01 -3.29
CA ARG A 189 3.65 -11.43 -3.29
C ARG A 189 3.50 -12.01 -1.90
N PRO A 190 2.86 -13.20 -1.75
CA PRO A 190 2.81 -13.92 -0.49
C PRO A 190 4.19 -14.04 0.18
N GLY A 191 4.25 -13.81 1.49
CA GLY A 191 5.50 -13.78 2.26
C GLY A 191 6.24 -12.45 2.23
N MET A 192 5.84 -11.48 1.40
CA MET A 192 6.36 -10.12 1.44
C MET A 192 5.49 -9.24 2.34
N VAL A 193 6.11 -8.56 3.29
CA VAL A 193 5.43 -7.56 4.14
C VAL A 193 6.11 -6.23 3.92
N LYS A 194 5.33 -5.19 3.65
CA LYS A 194 5.79 -3.80 3.66
C LYS A 194 5.11 -3.05 4.79
N ASN A 195 5.87 -2.22 5.47
CA ASN A 195 5.32 -1.25 6.41
C ASN A 195 4.47 -0.24 5.63
N GLY A 196 3.34 0.20 6.20
CA GLY A 196 2.50 1.20 5.59
C GLY A 196 1.30 0.64 4.82
N SER A 197 0.67 -0.42 5.32
CA SER A 197 -0.67 -0.83 4.87
C SER A 197 -1.69 0.28 5.11
N ILE A 198 -2.77 0.28 4.32
CA ILE A 198 -3.90 1.18 4.50
C ILE A 198 -4.42 1.06 5.94
N ASN A 199 -4.63 2.20 6.61
CA ASN A 199 -5.08 2.23 8.00
C ASN A 199 -6.56 1.84 8.12
N ILE A 200 -6.82 0.55 8.21
CA ILE A 200 -8.14 0.00 8.49
C ILE A 200 -8.20 -0.42 9.95
N CYS A 201 -8.82 0.42 10.75
CA CYS A 201 -8.97 0.25 12.19
C CYS A 201 -10.43 0.27 12.61
N GLU A 202 -10.68 0.18 13.91
CA GLU A 202 -12.03 0.19 14.47
C GLU A 202 -12.85 1.42 14.07
N ASP A 203 -12.20 2.59 13.96
CA ASP A 203 -12.90 3.81 13.52
C ASP A 203 -13.34 3.72 12.06
N TYR A 204 -12.55 3.10 11.17
CA TYR A 204 -13.01 2.84 9.81
C TYR A 204 -14.24 1.93 9.78
N PHE A 205 -14.25 0.88 10.60
CA PHE A 205 -15.37 -0.05 10.66
C PHE A 205 -16.65 0.64 11.13
N LYS A 206 -16.55 1.49 12.15
CA LYS A 206 -17.68 2.32 12.60
C LYS A 206 -18.13 3.34 11.56
N GLY A 207 -17.18 3.94 10.85
CA GLY A 207 -17.47 4.85 9.74
C GLY A 207 -18.30 4.17 8.65
N LEU A 208 -17.91 2.96 8.25
CA LEU A 208 -18.69 2.18 7.29
C LEU A 208 -20.07 1.77 7.85
N GLU A 209 -20.18 1.37 9.12
CA GLU A 209 -21.48 1.07 9.75
C GLU A 209 -22.42 2.28 9.69
N CYS A 210 -21.93 3.48 10.04
CA CYS A 210 -22.70 4.71 9.91
C CYS A 210 -23.10 4.99 8.45
N PHE A 211 -22.16 4.81 7.51
CA PHE A 211 -22.45 5.00 6.09
C PHE A 211 -23.55 4.05 5.60
N VAL A 212 -23.49 2.79 6.01
CA VAL A 212 -24.53 1.78 5.67
C VAL A 212 -25.87 2.08 6.29
N ASN A 213 -25.92 2.67 7.51
CA ASN A 213 -27.18 3.08 8.16
C ASN A 213 -27.92 4.18 7.39
N ALA A 214 -27.20 5.02 6.65
CA ALA A 214 -27.80 6.03 5.79
C ALA A 214 -28.52 5.44 4.55
N ALA A 215 -28.48 4.12 4.34
CA ALA A 215 -29.06 3.48 3.15
C ALA A 215 -30.57 3.65 3.05
N ASP A 216 -31.29 3.76 4.18
CA ASP A 216 -32.74 3.99 4.17
C ASP A 216 -33.09 5.34 3.51
N ASP A 217 -32.20 6.30 3.62
CA ASP A 217 -32.35 7.65 3.09
C ASP A 217 -31.73 7.83 1.70
N LEU A 218 -30.57 7.21 1.45
CA LEU A 218 -29.71 7.47 0.30
C LEU A 218 -29.63 6.29 -0.67
N GLY A 219 -30.17 5.13 -0.32
CA GLY A 219 -29.99 3.88 -1.05
C GLY A 219 -30.42 3.90 -2.52
N ASN A 220 -31.32 4.82 -2.91
CA ASN A 220 -31.70 5.01 -4.32
C ASN A 220 -30.72 5.87 -5.13
N ASN A 221 -29.74 6.51 -4.48
CA ASN A 221 -28.76 7.35 -5.18
C ASN A 221 -27.62 6.47 -5.75
N PRO A 222 -27.35 6.53 -7.07
CA PRO A 222 -26.33 5.70 -7.69
C PRO A 222 -24.90 5.99 -7.17
N MET A 223 -24.58 7.23 -6.83
CA MET A 223 -23.24 7.59 -6.33
C MET A 223 -23.05 7.01 -4.91
N TYR A 224 -24.08 7.09 -4.07
CA TYR A 224 -24.05 6.47 -2.75
C TYR A 224 -23.83 4.95 -2.83
N GLN A 225 -24.51 4.26 -3.76
CA GLN A 225 -24.32 2.82 -3.96
C GLN A 225 -22.90 2.46 -4.41
N ILE A 226 -22.32 3.27 -5.31
CA ILE A 226 -20.94 3.09 -5.80
C ILE A 226 -19.94 3.28 -4.65
N ASP A 227 -20.07 4.36 -3.88
CA ASP A 227 -19.19 4.66 -2.77
C ASP A 227 -19.32 3.60 -1.65
N MET A 228 -20.53 3.11 -1.39
CA MET A 228 -20.74 1.98 -0.47
C MET A 228 -20.02 0.72 -0.92
N ALA A 229 -20.06 0.40 -2.21
CA ALA A 229 -19.37 -0.76 -2.73
C ALA A 229 -17.85 -0.62 -2.59
N GLU A 230 -17.30 0.56 -2.87
CA GLU A 230 -15.87 0.85 -2.72
C GLU A 230 -15.44 0.79 -1.25
N MET A 231 -16.14 1.48 -0.36
CA MET A 231 -15.87 1.46 1.07
C MET A 231 -15.97 0.05 1.66
N THR A 232 -16.98 -0.72 1.25
CA THR A 232 -17.14 -2.11 1.70
C THR A 232 -16.01 -2.99 1.16
N ALA A 233 -15.60 -2.82 -0.09
CA ALA A 233 -14.47 -3.57 -0.65
C ALA A 233 -13.16 -3.26 0.12
N GLN A 234 -12.91 -2.00 0.48
CA GLN A 234 -11.76 -1.65 1.29
C GLN A 234 -11.85 -2.21 2.73
N TYR A 235 -13.03 -2.21 3.33
CA TYR A 235 -13.29 -2.87 4.62
C TYR A 235 -12.95 -4.37 4.56
N LEU A 236 -13.45 -5.07 3.53
CA LEU A 236 -13.14 -6.48 3.31
C LEU A 236 -11.64 -6.69 3.08
N GLY A 237 -10.98 -5.77 2.38
CA GLY A 237 -9.53 -5.77 2.22
C GLY A 237 -8.78 -5.77 3.55
N GLY A 238 -9.24 -4.97 4.51
CA GLY A 238 -8.72 -4.98 5.89
C GLY A 238 -8.97 -6.30 6.62
N LYS A 239 -10.15 -6.90 6.46
CA LYS A 239 -10.46 -8.22 7.04
C LYS A 239 -9.63 -9.34 6.41
N VAL A 240 -9.40 -9.28 5.11
CA VAL A 240 -8.50 -10.18 4.38
C VAL A 240 -7.06 -10.04 4.88
N GLU A 241 -6.59 -8.82 5.14
CA GLU A 241 -5.27 -8.57 5.75
C GLU A 241 -5.11 -9.27 7.10
N ILE A 242 -6.13 -9.24 7.95
CA ILE A 242 -6.15 -9.96 9.23
C ILE A 242 -6.14 -11.48 8.99
N LEU A 243 -6.94 -11.97 8.05
CA LEU A 243 -6.99 -13.40 7.72
C LEU A 243 -5.64 -13.93 7.21
N THR A 244 -4.90 -13.18 6.40
CA THR A 244 -3.56 -13.61 5.98
C THR A 244 -2.63 -13.82 7.17
N LYS A 245 -2.66 -12.92 8.15
CA LYS A 245 -1.89 -13.05 9.39
C LYS A 245 -2.34 -14.27 10.22
N MET A 246 -3.65 -14.49 10.34
CA MET A 246 -4.20 -15.66 11.06
C MET A 246 -3.79 -16.98 10.38
N ILE A 247 -3.92 -17.08 9.06
CA ILE A 247 -3.54 -18.26 8.29
C ILE A 247 -2.05 -18.57 8.46
N ASP A 248 -1.20 -17.55 8.35
CA ASP A 248 0.24 -17.71 8.53
C ASP A 248 0.59 -18.18 9.94
N GLN A 249 -0.10 -17.68 10.97
CA GLN A 249 0.07 -18.15 12.34
C GLN A 249 -0.33 -19.61 12.53
N GLU A 250 -1.43 -20.07 11.93
CA GLU A 250 -1.85 -21.46 12.03
C GLU A 250 -0.82 -22.40 11.38
N TYR A 251 -0.27 -22.02 10.24
CA TYR A 251 0.83 -22.76 9.64
C TYR A 251 2.08 -22.80 10.54
N LEU A 252 2.42 -21.68 11.17
CA LEU A 252 3.54 -21.61 12.11
C LEU A 252 3.31 -22.49 13.35
N LEU A 253 2.08 -22.59 13.82
CA LEU A 253 1.68 -23.44 14.94
C LEU A 253 1.51 -24.92 14.57
N GLY A 254 1.59 -25.27 13.27
CA GLY A 254 1.39 -26.62 12.76
C GLY A 254 -0.08 -27.05 12.66
N ASP A 255 -1.02 -26.12 12.83
CA ASP A 255 -2.45 -26.40 12.70
C ASP A 255 -2.91 -26.17 11.23
N THR A 256 -2.53 -27.09 10.37
CA THR A 256 -2.86 -27.05 8.94
C THR A 256 -4.38 -27.12 8.70
N LEU A 257 -5.13 -27.81 9.55
CA LEU A 257 -6.58 -27.92 9.40
C LEU A 257 -7.24 -26.55 9.61
N GLN A 258 -6.89 -25.86 10.68
CA GLN A 258 -7.40 -24.51 10.95
C GLN A 258 -6.94 -23.52 9.88
N ALA A 259 -5.70 -23.62 9.39
CA ALA A 259 -5.23 -22.81 8.28
C ALA A 259 -6.11 -22.96 7.03
N VAL A 260 -6.49 -24.20 6.67
CA VAL A 260 -7.38 -24.48 5.52
C VAL A 260 -8.79 -23.92 5.73
N LEU A 261 -9.34 -24.01 6.95
CA LEU A 261 -10.65 -23.41 7.25
C LEU A 261 -10.63 -21.88 7.09
N LEU A 262 -9.58 -21.22 7.56
CA LEU A 262 -9.40 -19.77 7.39
C LEU A 262 -9.20 -19.37 5.91
N GLN A 263 -8.54 -20.22 5.10
CA GLN A 263 -8.41 -19.99 3.65
C GLN A 263 -9.76 -19.98 2.94
N SER A 264 -10.72 -20.79 3.34
CA SER A 264 -12.08 -20.76 2.77
C SER A 264 -12.78 -19.42 3.06
N ARG A 265 -12.56 -18.85 4.25
CA ARG A 265 -13.07 -17.51 4.58
C ARG A 265 -12.35 -16.43 3.78
N PHE A 266 -11.03 -16.53 3.65
CA PHE A 266 -10.22 -15.64 2.82
C PHE A 266 -10.73 -15.62 1.37
N GLU A 267 -10.95 -16.77 0.75
CA GLU A 267 -11.51 -16.89 -0.60
C GLU A 267 -12.89 -16.24 -0.70
N THR A 268 -13.78 -16.49 0.27
CA THR A 268 -15.12 -15.91 0.31
C THR A 268 -15.07 -14.37 0.32
N LEU A 269 -14.19 -13.77 1.13
CA LEU A 269 -14.09 -12.32 1.21
C LEU A 269 -13.43 -11.72 -0.04
N MET A 270 -12.41 -12.36 -0.59
CA MET A 270 -11.78 -11.94 -1.86
C MET A 270 -12.79 -11.93 -3.01
N LEU A 271 -13.57 -13.00 -3.14
CA LEU A 271 -14.63 -13.09 -4.14
C LEU A 271 -15.76 -12.07 -3.87
N GLY A 272 -16.07 -11.80 -2.60
CA GLY A 272 -17.02 -10.75 -2.22
C GLY A 272 -16.57 -9.35 -2.67
N MET A 273 -15.29 -9.01 -2.49
CA MET A 273 -14.73 -7.76 -3.01
C MET A 273 -14.81 -7.69 -4.53
N ASP A 274 -14.43 -8.78 -5.21
CA ASP A 274 -14.49 -8.86 -6.68
C ASP A 274 -15.92 -8.64 -7.18
N ALA A 275 -16.91 -9.26 -6.53
CA ALA A 275 -18.33 -9.12 -6.86
C ALA A 275 -18.84 -7.68 -6.68
N LEU A 276 -18.55 -7.03 -5.55
CA LEU A 276 -18.93 -5.64 -5.29
C LEU A 276 -18.39 -4.71 -6.39
N LEU A 277 -17.07 -4.80 -6.63
CA LEU A 277 -16.40 -3.94 -7.60
C LEU A 277 -16.72 -4.27 -9.06
N SER A 278 -17.32 -5.43 -9.34
CA SER A 278 -17.81 -5.75 -10.69
C SER A 278 -18.92 -4.78 -11.17
N LYS A 279 -19.62 -4.15 -10.22
CA LYS A 279 -20.67 -3.15 -10.48
C LYS A 279 -20.12 -1.72 -10.49
N HIS A 280 -18.89 -1.52 -10.07
CA HIS A 280 -18.26 -0.21 -10.10
C HIS A 280 -17.94 0.19 -11.58
N PRO A 281 -18.19 1.45 -11.97
CA PRO A 281 -18.02 1.88 -13.36
C PRO A 281 -16.55 1.87 -13.81
N THR A 282 -15.60 2.06 -12.91
CA THR A 282 -14.17 2.22 -13.24
C THR A 282 -13.26 1.14 -12.68
N LEU A 283 -13.55 0.58 -11.49
CA LEU A 283 -12.64 -0.34 -10.77
C LEU A 283 -12.70 -1.79 -11.31
N ARG A 284 -12.46 -1.96 -12.60
CA ARG A 284 -12.55 -3.25 -13.30
C ARG A 284 -11.38 -3.49 -14.25
N LEU A 285 -10.73 -4.65 -14.11
CA LEU A 285 -9.62 -5.06 -14.97
C LEU A 285 -10.00 -5.07 -16.46
N ASN A 286 -11.17 -5.59 -16.80
CA ASN A 286 -11.59 -5.69 -18.19
C ASN A 286 -11.80 -4.33 -18.86
N ARG A 287 -12.30 -3.33 -18.13
CA ARG A 287 -12.36 -1.96 -18.64
C ARG A 287 -10.96 -1.45 -19.03
N TRP A 288 -9.95 -1.71 -18.21
CA TRP A 288 -8.56 -1.35 -18.48
C TRP A 288 -8.00 -2.08 -19.70
N LEU A 289 -8.26 -3.40 -19.80
CA LEU A 289 -7.85 -4.21 -20.95
C LEU A 289 -8.59 -3.80 -22.23
N ASP A 290 -9.85 -3.38 -22.14
CA ASP A 290 -10.61 -2.88 -23.29
C ASP A 290 -10.02 -1.58 -23.85
N PHE A 291 -9.56 -0.65 -23.01
CA PHE A 291 -8.85 0.53 -23.48
C PHE A 291 -7.57 0.17 -24.23
N ALA A 292 -6.77 -0.75 -23.66
CA ALA A 292 -5.55 -1.23 -24.31
C ALA A 292 -5.87 -1.91 -25.66
N SER A 293 -6.91 -2.75 -25.70
CA SER A 293 -7.36 -3.43 -26.92
C SER A 293 -7.84 -2.47 -28.01
N LYS A 294 -8.58 -1.43 -27.65
CA LYS A 294 -9.11 -0.42 -28.60
C LYS A 294 -8.02 0.41 -29.28
N ALA A 295 -6.85 0.55 -28.63
CA ALA A 295 -5.71 1.26 -29.20
C ALA A 295 -4.93 0.43 -30.24
N ALA A 296 -5.24 -0.87 -30.41
CA ALA A 296 -4.53 -1.76 -31.30
C ALA A 296 -5.14 -1.78 -32.72
N GLU A 297 -4.28 -1.74 -33.73
CA GLU A 297 -4.65 -1.84 -35.15
C GLU A 297 -4.59 -3.28 -35.69
N THR A 298 -3.79 -4.15 -35.04
CA THR A 298 -3.60 -5.54 -35.44
C THR A 298 -3.83 -6.51 -34.26
N ALA A 299 -4.10 -7.77 -34.57
CA ALA A 299 -4.23 -8.82 -33.54
C ALA A 299 -2.95 -9.00 -32.68
N GLN A 300 -1.77 -8.81 -33.29
CA GLN A 300 -0.49 -8.87 -32.59
C GLN A 300 -0.34 -7.69 -31.61
N GLN A 301 -0.63 -6.47 -32.05
CA GLN A 301 -0.65 -5.29 -31.19
C GLN A 301 -1.65 -5.45 -30.04
N LYS A 302 -2.86 -5.95 -30.33
CA LYS A 302 -3.87 -6.21 -29.30
C LYS A 302 -3.34 -7.13 -28.20
N LYS A 303 -2.75 -8.26 -28.57
CA LYS A 303 -2.14 -9.19 -27.61
C LYS A 303 -1.05 -8.52 -26.79
N GLN A 304 -0.16 -7.73 -27.44
CA GLN A 304 0.94 -7.03 -26.79
C GLN A 304 0.44 -5.94 -25.84
N TYR A 305 -0.57 -5.17 -26.22
CA TYR A 305 -1.11 -4.09 -25.41
C TYR A 305 -1.87 -4.62 -24.19
N GLU A 306 -2.67 -5.67 -24.34
CA GLU A 306 -3.33 -6.35 -23.22
C GLU A 306 -2.32 -6.97 -22.24
N MET A 307 -1.24 -7.58 -22.75
CA MET A 307 -0.16 -8.11 -21.92
C MET A 307 0.52 -6.97 -21.12
N ASN A 308 0.84 -5.86 -21.76
CA ASN A 308 1.45 -4.70 -21.10
C ASN A 308 0.48 -4.08 -20.07
N ALA A 309 -0.80 -3.99 -20.40
CA ALA A 309 -1.82 -3.49 -19.49
C ALA A 309 -1.95 -4.35 -18.24
N ARG A 310 -1.92 -5.69 -18.37
CA ARG A 310 -1.86 -6.61 -17.21
C ARG A 310 -0.58 -6.43 -16.41
N ARG A 311 0.56 -6.30 -17.08
CA ARG A 311 1.86 -6.13 -16.44
C ARG A 311 1.91 -4.90 -15.55
N ILE A 312 1.41 -3.76 -16.03
CA ILE A 312 1.44 -2.49 -15.29
C ILE A 312 0.69 -2.58 -13.96
N VAL A 313 -0.47 -3.23 -13.91
CA VAL A 313 -1.30 -3.32 -12.70
C VAL A 313 -1.01 -4.54 -11.83
N SER A 314 0.00 -5.33 -12.16
CA SER A 314 0.43 -6.51 -11.42
C SER A 314 1.95 -6.48 -11.17
N VAL A 315 2.73 -7.33 -11.83
CA VAL A 315 4.17 -7.47 -11.59
C VAL A 315 4.98 -6.20 -11.84
N TRP A 316 4.51 -5.28 -12.67
CA TRP A 316 5.23 -4.09 -13.12
C TRP A 316 6.60 -4.46 -13.73
N GLY A 317 7.57 -4.83 -12.88
CA GLY A 317 8.89 -5.32 -13.17
C GLY A 317 9.84 -5.14 -11.98
N PRO A 318 10.83 -6.03 -11.79
CA PRO A 318 11.80 -5.89 -10.71
C PRO A 318 12.55 -4.56 -10.79
N PRO A 319 12.87 -3.90 -9.64
CA PRO A 319 12.62 -4.35 -8.27
C PRO A 319 11.28 -3.90 -7.68
N VAL A 320 10.35 -3.43 -8.47
CA VAL A 320 9.11 -2.77 -8.01
C VAL A 320 7.85 -3.61 -8.26
N ASP A 321 7.97 -4.93 -8.05
CA ASP A 321 6.86 -5.88 -8.15
C ASP A 321 5.62 -5.38 -7.39
N ASP A 322 4.45 -5.54 -8.02
CA ASP A 322 3.17 -5.04 -7.55
C ASP A 322 3.16 -3.51 -7.27
N TYR A 323 4.04 -2.75 -7.94
CA TYR A 323 4.17 -1.30 -7.73
C TYR A 323 2.85 -0.57 -7.90
N ALA A 324 2.12 -0.87 -8.96
CA ALA A 324 0.86 -0.23 -9.31
C ALA A 324 -0.36 -1.13 -9.02
N ALA A 325 -0.29 -1.94 -7.97
CA ALA A 325 -1.37 -2.83 -7.55
C ALA A 325 -2.70 -2.10 -7.37
N ARG A 326 -3.78 -2.65 -7.94
CA ARG A 326 -5.13 -2.11 -7.93
C ARG A 326 -6.08 -3.01 -7.15
N ILE A 327 -7.10 -2.40 -6.54
CA ILE A 327 -8.24 -3.13 -5.95
C ILE A 327 -9.36 -3.07 -7.01
N TRP A 328 -9.27 -3.95 -8.01
CA TRP A 328 -10.22 -4.01 -9.12
C TRP A 328 -10.87 -5.37 -9.24
N SER A 329 -12.16 -5.39 -9.57
CA SER A 329 -12.83 -6.63 -9.98
C SER A 329 -12.09 -7.25 -11.18
N GLY A 330 -12.03 -8.56 -11.21
CA GLY A 330 -11.25 -9.35 -12.17
C GLY A 330 -9.78 -9.49 -11.78
N LEU A 331 -9.13 -8.43 -11.28
CA LEU A 331 -7.76 -8.52 -10.78
C LEU A 331 -7.71 -9.22 -9.41
N ILE A 332 -8.67 -8.91 -8.53
CA ILE A 332 -8.79 -9.54 -7.21
C ILE A 332 -8.97 -11.05 -7.37
N GLY A 333 -9.94 -11.48 -8.17
CA GLY A 333 -10.25 -12.91 -8.35
C GLY A 333 -9.20 -13.65 -9.17
N SER A 334 -8.79 -13.12 -10.32
CA SER A 334 -7.95 -13.88 -11.26
C SER A 334 -6.46 -13.81 -10.97
N TYR A 335 -5.98 -12.77 -10.27
CA TYR A 335 -4.56 -12.60 -9.98
C TYR A 335 -4.24 -12.77 -8.50
N TYR A 336 -4.75 -11.91 -7.61
CA TYR A 336 -4.38 -11.98 -6.20
C TYR A 336 -4.89 -13.27 -5.54
N LEU A 337 -6.18 -13.58 -5.68
CA LEU A 337 -6.75 -14.77 -5.07
C LEU A 337 -6.08 -16.04 -5.57
N GLU A 338 -5.93 -16.22 -6.88
CA GLU A 338 -5.32 -17.41 -7.46
C GLU A 338 -3.83 -17.52 -7.05
N ARG A 339 -3.07 -16.41 -6.99
CA ARG A 339 -1.70 -16.40 -6.51
C ARG A 339 -1.62 -16.90 -5.05
N TRP A 340 -2.51 -16.42 -4.18
CA TRP A 340 -2.58 -16.87 -2.79
C TRP A 340 -3.01 -18.33 -2.66
N LYS A 341 -3.97 -18.79 -3.46
CA LYS A 341 -4.39 -20.21 -3.47
C LYS A 341 -3.22 -21.14 -3.84
N HIS A 342 -2.46 -20.79 -4.85
CA HIS A 342 -1.25 -21.56 -5.21
C HIS A 342 -0.20 -21.55 -4.09
N TYR A 343 0.03 -20.41 -3.48
CA TYR A 343 0.95 -20.29 -2.35
C TYR A 343 0.51 -21.13 -1.15
N TYR A 344 -0.74 -21.05 -0.76
CA TYR A 344 -1.26 -21.86 0.35
C TYR A 344 -1.26 -23.36 0.02
N ALA A 345 -1.62 -23.74 -1.20
CA ALA A 345 -1.53 -25.14 -1.63
C ALA A 345 -0.09 -25.66 -1.56
N SER A 346 0.92 -24.85 -1.89
CA SER A 346 2.32 -25.23 -1.73
C SER A 346 2.69 -25.48 -0.28
N ARG A 347 2.26 -24.63 0.63
CA ARG A 347 2.50 -24.80 2.08
C ARG A 347 1.81 -26.04 2.65
N THR A 348 0.57 -26.28 2.26
CA THR A 348 -0.20 -27.46 2.71
C THR A 348 0.39 -28.77 2.23
N LYS A 349 0.89 -28.81 0.99
CA LYS A 349 1.38 -30.02 0.32
C LYS A 349 2.90 -30.19 0.41
N GLY A 350 3.63 -29.18 0.88
CA GLY A 350 5.10 -29.16 0.88
C GLY A 350 5.71 -29.16 -0.54
N ILE A 351 5.01 -28.57 -1.51
CA ILE A 351 5.43 -28.53 -2.92
C ILE A 351 5.91 -27.10 -3.24
N ASP A 352 7.07 -26.98 -3.90
CA ASP A 352 7.56 -25.69 -4.33
C ASP A 352 6.61 -25.01 -5.33
N PHE A 353 6.31 -23.74 -5.10
CA PHE A 353 5.55 -22.90 -6.00
C PHE A 353 6.46 -21.85 -6.65
N ASN A 354 6.70 -21.99 -7.95
CA ASN A 354 7.43 -20.97 -8.71
C ASN A 354 6.51 -19.78 -9.02
N MET A 355 6.39 -18.89 -8.06
CA MET A 355 5.51 -17.71 -8.12
C MET A 355 5.83 -16.82 -9.31
N ALA A 356 7.12 -16.54 -9.57
CA ALA A 356 7.53 -15.68 -10.68
C ALA A 356 7.15 -16.27 -12.06
N ALA A 357 7.23 -17.59 -12.21
CA ALA A 357 6.79 -18.26 -13.44
C ALA A 357 5.26 -18.20 -13.61
N TRP A 358 4.51 -18.38 -12.51
CA TRP A 358 3.06 -18.26 -12.53
C TRP A 358 2.60 -16.85 -12.90
N GLU A 359 3.17 -15.82 -12.27
CA GLU A 359 2.88 -14.41 -12.54
C GLU A 359 3.18 -14.04 -14.00
N ARG A 360 4.32 -14.49 -14.52
CA ARG A 360 4.66 -14.29 -15.93
C ARG A 360 3.61 -14.92 -16.84
N ASN A 361 3.24 -16.16 -16.58
CA ASN A 361 2.21 -16.85 -17.35
C ASN A 361 0.86 -16.12 -17.29
N TRP A 362 0.47 -15.62 -16.12
CA TRP A 362 -0.76 -14.84 -15.97
C TRP A 362 -0.71 -13.55 -16.84
N VAL A 363 0.40 -12.82 -16.82
CA VAL A 363 0.60 -11.61 -17.63
C VAL A 363 0.51 -11.91 -19.14
N GLU A 364 1.16 -12.98 -19.58
CA GLU A 364 1.32 -13.29 -21.02
C GLU A 364 0.09 -14.00 -21.62
N ASN A 365 -0.55 -14.87 -20.84
CA ASN A 365 -1.49 -15.84 -21.37
C ASN A 365 -2.88 -15.79 -20.74
N SER A 366 -3.13 -14.96 -19.72
CA SER A 366 -4.48 -14.86 -19.15
C SER A 366 -5.48 -14.37 -20.19
N LYS A 367 -6.58 -15.09 -20.24
CA LYS A 367 -7.78 -14.63 -20.96
C LYS A 367 -8.48 -13.56 -20.14
N LYS A 368 -9.34 -12.74 -20.77
CA LYS A 368 -10.29 -11.90 -20.03
C LYS A 368 -11.09 -12.80 -19.09
N THR A 369 -10.97 -12.55 -17.80
CA THR A 369 -11.71 -13.25 -16.76
C THR A 369 -12.67 -12.26 -16.14
N ASP A 370 -13.87 -12.14 -16.74
CA ASP A 370 -15.00 -11.61 -16.01
C ASP A 370 -15.64 -12.78 -15.28
N TYR A 371 -15.66 -12.70 -13.96
CA TYR A 371 -16.65 -13.47 -13.22
C TYR A 371 -18.01 -12.86 -13.54
N GLU A 372 -18.92 -13.66 -14.09
CA GLU A 372 -20.31 -13.26 -14.28
C GLU A 372 -21.04 -13.30 -12.94
N TRP A 373 -20.97 -12.18 -12.22
CA TRP A 373 -21.58 -12.05 -10.90
C TRP A 373 -23.10 -11.81 -10.93
N GLY A 374 -23.81 -12.01 -12.00
CA GLY A 374 -25.25 -11.76 -12.06
C GLY A 374 -25.68 -10.38 -11.57
N THR A 375 -26.95 -10.22 -11.21
CA THR A 375 -27.48 -9.00 -10.57
C THR A 375 -27.15 -8.99 -9.09
N ILE A 376 -26.53 -7.89 -8.61
CA ILE A 376 -26.18 -7.68 -7.20
C ILE A 376 -26.88 -6.41 -6.75
N ASP A 377 -27.67 -6.52 -5.68
CA ASP A 377 -28.06 -5.37 -4.89
C ASP A 377 -26.86 -4.99 -4.01
N LEU A 378 -26.27 -3.82 -4.28
CA LEU A 378 -25.03 -3.40 -3.65
C LEU A 378 -25.19 -3.17 -2.14
N ILE A 379 -26.37 -2.67 -1.70
CA ILE A 379 -26.64 -2.40 -0.30
C ILE A 379 -26.77 -3.70 0.48
N ASP A 380 -27.65 -4.59 0.04
CA ASP A 380 -27.87 -5.88 0.71
C ASP A 380 -26.62 -6.75 0.68
N PHE A 381 -25.90 -6.73 -0.42
CA PHE A 381 -24.65 -7.49 -0.54
C PHE A 381 -23.57 -6.94 0.40
N SER A 382 -23.41 -5.62 0.50
CA SER A 382 -22.49 -4.97 1.45
C SER A 382 -22.81 -5.35 2.89
N LYS A 383 -24.09 -5.19 3.31
CA LYS A 383 -24.56 -5.59 4.65
C LYS A 383 -24.24 -7.06 4.95
N ARG A 384 -24.49 -7.95 4.01
CA ARG A 384 -24.20 -9.39 4.15
C ARG A 384 -22.70 -9.67 4.28
N MET A 385 -21.86 -9.05 3.46
CA MET A 385 -20.41 -9.25 3.52
C MET A 385 -19.80 -8.69 4.81
N MET A 386 -20.29 -7.56 5.30
CA MET A 386 -19.92 -7.04 6.62
C MET A 386 -20.29 -8.02 7.74
N ALA A 387 -21.51 -8.57 7.73
CA ALA A 387 -21.95 -9.54 8.72
C ALA A 387 -21.10 -10.82 8.72
N LEU A 388 -20.71 -11.33 7.53
CA LEU A 388 -19.87 -12.52 7.37
C LEU A 388 -18.43 -12.32 7.88
N SER A 389 -17.97 -11.09 8.00
CA SER A 389 -16.59 -10.78 8.39
C SER A 389 -16.46 -10.05 9.73
N LYS A 390 -17.60 -9.78 10.40
CA LYS A 390 -17.65 -8.99 11.64
C LYS A 390 -16.77 -9.56 12.76
N ASP A 391 -16.72 -10.87 12.89
CA ASP A 391 -15.95 -11.61 13.90
C ASP A 391 -14.44 -11.65 13.62
N ILE A 392 -13.97 -11.28 12.43
CA ILE A 392 -12.54 -11.25 12.11
C ILE A 392 -11.90 -10.03 12.74
N SER A 393 -11.00 -10.24 13.70
CA SER A 393 -10.36 -9.18 14.48
C SER A 393 -8.88 -9.47 14.71
N GLU A 394 -8.06 -8.43 14.80
CA GLU A 394 -6.66 -8.56 15.22
C GLU A 394 -6.52 -9.07 16.67
N LYS A 395 -7.57 -8.95 17.48
CA LYS A 395 -7.62 -9.51 18.85
C LYS A 395 -7.55 -11.04 18.85
N ASP A 396 -7.93 -11.67 17.72
CA ASP A 396 -7.90 -13.12 17.56
C ASP A 396 -6.55 -13.65 17.09
N LEU A 397 -5.59 -12.76 16.84
CA LEU A 397 -4.23 -13.16 16.51
C LEU A 397 -3.57 -13.82 17.73
N LYS A 398 -3.26 -15.10 17.60
CA LYS A 398 -2.60 -15.91 18.64
C LYS A 398 -1.17 -15.43 18.92
N LEU A 399 -0.53 -14.89 17.89
CA LEU A 399 0.85 -14.41 17.89
C LEU A 399 0.84 -12.95 17.46
N ASN A 400 0.59 -12.03 18.37
CA ASN A 400 0.69 -10.59 18.09
C ASN A 400 2.16 -10.14 18.14
N ARG A 401 2.97 -10.64 17.19
CA ARG A 401 4.41 -10.51 17.17
C ARG A 401 4.93 -10.17 15.77
N PRO A 402 4.91 -8.91 15.37
CA PRO A 402 5.42 -8.48 14.05
C PRO A 402 6.94 -8.70 13.89
N ASP A 403 7.63 -8.94 15.00
CA ASP A 403 9.06 -9.22 15.07
C ASP A 403 9.42 -10.72 15.01
N MET A 404 8.43 -11.61 14.88
CA MET A 404 8.67 -13.05 14.77
C MET A 404 9.23 -13.39 13.39
N ILE A 405 10.39 -14.03 13.37
CA ILE A 405 11.12 -14.38 12.15
C ILE A 405 11.03 -15.86 11.78
N GLY A 406 10.57 -16.69 12.68
CA GLY A 406 10.35 -18.11 12.41
C GLY A 406 9.90 -18.91 13.64
N THR A 407 9.45 -20.13 13.40
CA THR A 407 9.10 -21.09 14.43
C THR A 407 9.58 -22.49 14.04
N TRP A 408 9.84 -23.33 15.03
CA TRP A 408 10.26 -24.70 14.84
C TRP A 408 9.52 -25.63 15.80
N ASN A 409 9.26 -26.84 15.32
CA ASN A 409 8.71 -27.89 16.13
C ASN A 409 9.88 -28.78 16.62
N ILE A 410 10.18 -28.75 17.89
CA ILE A 410 11.24 -29.53 18.51
C ILE A 410 10.56 -30.54 19.45
N GLY A 411 10.39 -31.76 18.96
CA GLY A 411 9.64 -32.82 19.64
C GLY A 411 10.45 -34.01 20.10
N ASP A 412 11.74 -34.06 19.82
CA ASP A 412 12.64 -35.16 20.18
C ASP A 412 13.79 -34.72 21.10
N LYS A 413 14.61 -35.68 21.53
CA LYS A 413 15.74 -35.46 22.44
C LYS A 413 17.06 -35.28 21.69
N GLU A 414 17.02 -35.12 20.39
CA GLU A 414 18.23 -34.95 19.57
C GLU A 414 18.56 -33.49 19.31
N TRP A 415 19.83 -33.16 19.18
CA TRP A 415 20.30 -31.86 18.76
C TRP A 415 19.94 -31.62 17.30
N LYS A 416 19.34 -30.49 17.02
CA LYS A 416 18.95 -30.06 15.66
C LYS A 416 19.50 -28.68 15.35
N GLU A 417 20.07 -28.57 14.17
CA GLU A 417 20.44 -27.27 13.61
C GLU A 417 19.19 -26.65 12.98
N VAL A 418 18.79 -25.47 13.43
CA VAL A 418 17.67 -24.70 12.87
C VAL A 418 18.18 -23.48 12.13
N LYS A 419 17.76 -23.31 10.89
CA LYS A 419 18.20 -22.24 10.00
C LYS A 419 17.10 -21.27 9.68
N LEU A 420 17.41 -19.99 9.69
CA LEU A 420 16.52 -18.89 9.31
C LEU A 420 17.17 -18.02 8.26
N ASN A 421 16.41 -17.70 7.23
CA ASN A 421 16.77 -16.66 6.28
C ASN A 421 16.32 -15.31 6.79
N ILE A 422 17.25 -14.38 6.98
CA ILE A 422 17.00 -13.02 7.43
C ILE A 422 17.27 -12.08 6.27
N SER A 423 16.29 -11.24 5.92
CA SER A 423 16.50 -10.27 4.85
C SER A 423 17.57 -9.25 5.22
N ALA A 424 18.31 -8.74 4.23
CA ALA A 424 19.31 -7.71 4.42
C ALA A 424 18.76 -6.45 5.12
N ARG A 425 17.50 -6.12 4.89
CA ARG A 425 16.82 -5.01 5.54
C ARG A 425 16.60 -5.27 7.04
N MET A 426 16.10 -6.47 7.38
CA MET A 426 15.86 -6.83 8.78
C MET A 426 17.17 -6.90 9.54
N LEU A 427 18.20 -7.46 8.93
CA LEU A 427 19.53 -7.54 9.53
C LEU A 427 20.07 -6.19 9.97
N LYS A 428 19.94 -5.15 9.15
CA LYS A 428 20.42 -3.79 9.46
C LYS A 428 19.77 -3.17 10.71
N GLN A 429 18.62 -3.67 11.12
CA GLN A 429 17.85 -3.18 12.27
C GLN A 429 17.99 -4.08 13.49
N MET A 430 18.65 -5.24 13.36
CA MET A 430 18.81 -6.19 14.45
C MET A 430 19.99 -5.84 15.34
N ASN A 431 19.76 -5.88 16.64
CA ASN A 431 20.79 -5.83 17.68
C ASN A 431 20.73 -7.07 18.60
N GLY A 432 19.98 -8.06 18.20
CA GLY A 432 19.77 -9.31 18.91
C GLY A 432 18.53 -10.04 18.41
N PHE A 433 18.30 -11.22 18.95
CA PHE A 433 17.08 -12.00 18.77
C PHE A 433 16.72 -12.74 20.05
N SER A 434 15.49 -13.18 20.13
CA SER A 434 15.02 -13.95 21.27
C SER A 434 14.36 -15.24 20.80
N LEU A 435 14.54 -16.28 21.60
CA LEU A 435 13.87 -17.57 21.47
C LEU A 435 12.89 -17.74 22.62
N GLU A 436 11.69 -18.18 22.33
CA GLU A 436 10.70 -18.51 23.35
C GLU A 436 9.87 -19.73 22.95
N THR A 437 9.30 -20.42 23.91
CA THR A 437 8.35 -21.50 23.65
C THR A 437 6.95 -20.92 23.49
N ILE A 438 6.32 -21.19 22.32
CA ILE A 438 4.95 -20.77 22.04
C ILE A 438 3.93 -21.82 22.54
N LYS A 439 4.28 -23.10 22.39
CA LYS A 439 3.44 -24.24 22.79
C LYS A 439 4.32 -25.39 23.27
N GLY A 440 3.85 -26.14 24.26
CA GLY A 440 4.56 -27.28 24.83
C GLY A 440 4.91 -27.09 26.30
N ASN A 441 5.36 -28.13 26.96
CA ASN A 441 5.68 -28.15 28.39
C ASN A 441 7.10 -28.67 28.70
N GLY A 442 7.94 -28.79 27.68
CA GLY A 442 9.30 -29.27 27.80
C GLY A 442 10.34 -28.17 28.10
N THR A 443 11.58 -28.63 28.22
CA THR A 443 12.77 -27.77 28.32
C THR A 443 13.62 -27.95 27.09
N ILE A 444 14.04 -26.87 26.46
CA ILE A 444 14.90 -26.87 25.28
C ILE A 444 16.27 -26.34 25.68
N LYS A 445 17.34 -27.02 25.34
CA LYS A 445 18.70 -26.53 25.43
C LYS A 445 19.10 -25.93 24.10
N ILE A 446 19.76 -24.78 24.12
CA ILE A 446 20.26 -24.06 22.95
C ILE A 446 21.76 -23.93 23.15
N SER A 447 22.56 -24.49 22.26
CA SER A 447 24.03 -24.48 22.41
C SER A 447 24.70 -23.23 21.83
N GLY A 448 23.94 -22.34 21.24
CA GLY A 448 24.45 -21.09 20.67
C GLY A 448 23.81 -20.73 19.34
N PHE A 449 24.39 -19.74 18.69
CA PHE A 449 23.99 -19.33 17.35
C PHE A 449 25.17 -18.86 16.51
N LYS A 450 25.02 -18.88 15.18
CA LYS A 450 25.87 -18.12 14.27
C LYS A 450 25.01 -17.40 13.22
N LEU A 451 25.49 -16.24 12.79
CA LEU A 451 24.90 -15.40 11.77
C LEU A 451 25.90 -15.24 10.63
N GLU A 452 25.50 -15.63 9.43
CA GLU A 452 26.34 -15.60 8.22
C GLU A 452 25.67 -14.73 7.18
N ALA A 453 26.40 -13.81 6.56
CA ALA A 453 25.97 -12.99 5.43
C ALA A 453 26.84 -13.30 4.21
N ASP A 454 26.21 -13.61 3.08
CA ASP A 454 26.90 -13.99 1.84
C ASP A 454 27.98 -15.07 2.07
N GLY A 455 27.70 -16.05 2.94
CA GLY A 455 28.59 -17.15 3.31
C GLY A 455 29.74 -16.79 4.25
N LYS A 456 29.77 -15.57 4.79
CA LYS A 456 30.79 -15.12 5.75
C LYS A 456 30.19 -14.97 7.14
N LEU A 457 30.89 -15.46 8.15
CA LEU A 457 30.47 -15.29 9.54
C LEU A 457 30.47 -13.81 9.92
N VAL A 458 29.31 -13.34 10.40
CA VAL A 458 29.12 -11.98 10.91
C VAL A 458 29.29 -11.94 12.40
N THR A 459 28.65 -12.86 13.12
CA THR A 459 28.75 -12.99 14.58
C THR A 459 28.27 -14.37 15.02
N SER A 460 28.72 -14.82 16.17
CA SER A 460 28.28 -16.07 16.82
C SER A 460 28.36 -15.99 18.33
N SER A 461 27.61 -16.87 18.99
CA SER A 461 27.74 -17.17 20.41
C SER A 461 27.74 -18.68 20.61
N HIS A 462 28.52 -19.15 21.54
CA HIS A 462 28.55 -20.56 21.96
C HIS A 462 27.99 -20.75 23.38
N ASP A 463 27.30 -19.75 23.92
CA ASP A 463 26.70 -19.81 25.26
C ASP A 463 25.49 -20.76 25.21
N THR A 464 25.61 -21.82 26.00
CA THR A 464 24.49 -22.76 26.20
C THR A 464 23.43 -22.13 27.10
N GLN A 465 22.23 -22.01 26.60
CA GLN A 465 21.08 -21.49 27.32
C GLN A 465 20.03 -22.57 27.47
N THR A 466 19.21 -22.44 28.52
CA THR A 466 18.09 -23.35 28.75
C THR A 466 16.79 -22.58 28.64
N LEU A 467 15.95 -22.93 27.67
CA LEU A 467 14.65 -22.34 27.46
C LEU A 467 13.58 -23.24 28.09
N GLN A 468 12.88 -22.71 29.10
CA GLN A 468 11.74 -23.34 29.75
C GLN A 468 10.42 -22.84 29.17
N CYS A 469 9.37 -23.61 29.30
CA CYS A 469 8.03 -23.20 28.87
C CYS A 469 7.64 -21.84 29.49
N GLY A 470 7.17 -20.92 28.67
CA GLY A 470 6.80 -19.58 29.09
C GLY A 470 7.97 -18.65 29.40
N LYS A 471 9.21 -19.08 29.17
CA LYS A 471 10.41 -18.25 29.33
C LYS A 471 10.96 -17.84 27.98
N LYS A 472 11.79 -16.80 28.00
CA LYS A 472 12.45 -16.21 26.84
C LYS A 472 13.96 -16.19 27.06
N VAL A 473 14.71 -16.64 26.07
CA VAL A 473 16.17 -16.50 26.01
C VAL A 473 16.50 -15.44 24.96
N THR A 474 17.38 -14.52 25.29
CA THR A 474 17.74 -13.40 24.41
C THR A 474 19.24 -13.38 24.16
N TYR A 475 19.62 -13.39 22.91
CA TYR A 475 20.98 -13.14 22.45
C TYR A 475 21.09 -11.71 21.90
N ARG A 476 22.10 -10.96 22.36
CA ARG A 476 22.39 -9.62 21.86
C ARG A 476 23.71 -9.61 21.14
N PHE A 477 23.82 -8.84 20.08
CA PHE A 477 25.05 -8.67 19.30
C PHE A 477 25.10 -7.28 18.67
N SER A 478 26.30 -6.88 18.26
CA SER A 478 26.52 -5.68 17.46
C SER A 478 26.92 -6.08 16.05
N LEU A 479 26.31 -5.46 15.07
CA LEU A 479 26.65 -5.68 13.67
C LEU A 479 27.77 -4.72 13.24
N PRO A 480 28.67 -5.12 12.35
CA PRO A 480 29.64 -4.22 11.76
C PRO A 480 28.95 -3.06 11.02
N THR A 481 29.43 -1.84 11.20
CA THR A 481 28.86 -0.62 10.63
C THR A 481 28.87 -0.59 9.09
N ASN A 482 29.77 -1.37 8.49
CA ASN A 482 29.95 -1.48 7.03
C ASN A 482 29.39 -2.79 6.45
N LEU A 483 28.53 -3.49 7.17
CA LEU A 483 27.98 -4.76 6.71
C LEU A 483 27.15 -4.54 5.43
N GLN A 484 27.62 -5.13 4.34
CA GLN A 484 26.86 -5.24 3.08
C GLN A 484 26.37 -6.68 2.95
N ALA A 485 25.09 -6.88 2.94
CA ALA A 485 24.44 -8.17 2.70
C ALA A 485 23.54 -8.02 1.48
N ASN A 486 24.00 -8.49 0.33
CA ASN A 486 23.29 -8.34 -0.94
C ASN A 486 22.19 -9.39 -1.11
N ASN A 487 22.41 -10.60 -0.59
CA ASN A 487 21.52 -11.76 -0.75
C ASN A 487 20.83 -12.23 0.55
N GLY A 488 20.85 -11.40 1.61
CA GLY A 488 20.33 -11.77 2.91
C GLY A 488 21.33 -12.53 3.79
N CYS A 489 20.85 -12.98 4.95
CA CYS A 489 21.66 -13.67 5.93
C CYS A 489 21.00 -14.97 6.37
N ILE A 490 21.82 -15.93 6.76
CA ILE A 490 21.38 -17.16 7.40
C ILE A 490 21.76 -17.10 8.87
N MET A 491 20.76 -17.18 9.75
CA MET A 491 20.96 -17.40 11.18
C MET A 491 20.78 -18.89 11.46
N THR A 492 21.76 -19.48 12.09
CA THR A 492 21.72 -20.88 12.50
C THR A 492 21.74 -20.94 14.02
N CYS A 493 20.81 -21.68 14.62
CA CYS A 493 20.79 -22.02 16.06
C CYS A 493 20.97 -23.53 16.24
N LEU A 494 21.71 -23.93 17.26
CA LEU A 494 21.99 -25.32 17.61
C LEU A 494 21.33 -25.70 18.93
#